data_07f5ff01ef786bc2e94763565f3e5b56
#
_entry.id   07f5ff01ef786bc2e94763565f3e5b56
#
_cell.length_a   1.000
_cell.length_b   1.000
_cell.length_c   1.000
_cell.angle_alpha   90.00
_cell.angle_beta   90.00
_cell.angle_gamma   90.00
#
_symmetry.space_group_name_H-M   'P 1'
#
loop_
_entity.id
_entity.type
_entity.pdbx_description
1 polymer ?
#
loop_
_entity_poly.entity_id
_entity_poly.type
_entity_poly.pdbx_seq_one_letter_code
_entity_poly.pdbx_strand_id
1 'polypeptide(L)'
;MEFELRPARPADVEAIMKVMTDAMANLQHPEWFVPDDAVYMAEHISGPKGFCLVAEEKTTGALAAYFTVKLAGTAPDALGWQLGMSEEELNTTAQMDSCCVAPPYQGNGLEGKLLLMAEDTLRGSRYRHLLATVHPDNAASLYTGMHRGYTIAANHVICYGDKVRDILYKELESRNTNMNTTIRAMTPADKDSVMEMMRVFYNSPAVLSNGSDEIFARDIEGCISDNPYVEGYMFEQDGAVQGYGMAAKSFSTEYGRQCIWLEDIYIKAEYRGLGIGSQFIDYITKKYPDALLRLEVEEENARAVHVYKKSGFEFFEYKEMKKE
;
A
#
# COMPACT_ATOMS: atom_id res chain seq x y z
N MET A 1 -16.85 13.16 9.11
CA MET A 1 -15.45 13.28 9.56
C MET A 1 -14.55 12.72 8.45
N GLU A 2 -13.41 13.35 8.23
CA GLU A 2 -12.41 12.87 7.28
C GLU A 2 -11.21 12.27 8.03
N PHE A 3 -10.68 11.18 7.51
CA PHE A 3 -9.57 10.46 8.14
C PHE A 3 -8.44 10.26 7.15
N GLU A 4 -7.22 10.41 7.63
CA GLU A 4 -6.00 9.99 6.95
C GLU A 4 -5.60 8.61 7.47
N LEU A 5 -5.40 7.67 6.56
CA LEU A 5 -4.89 6.33 6.89
C LEU A 5 -3.39 6.30 6.58
N ARG A 6 -2.58 5.97 7.56
CA ARG A 6 -1.12 5.95 7.40
C ARG A 6 -0.46 4.84 8.22
N PRO A 7 0.78 4.45 7.90
CA PRO A 7 1.60 3.66 8.80
C PRO A 7 1.81 4.40 10.13
N ALA A 8 1.79 3.64 11.22
CA ALA A 8 2.09 4.18 12.53
C ALA A 8 3.60 4.48 12.66
N ARG A 9 3.92 5.45 13.49
CA ARG A 9 5.29 5.87 13.81
C ARG A 9 5.60 5.53 15.27
N PRO A 10 6.87 5.40 15.67
CA PRO A 10 7.20 5.14 17.08
C PRO A 10 6.60 6.17 18.07
N ALA A 11 6.43 7.42 17.63
CA ALA A 11 5.77 8.46 18.41
C ALA A 11 4.26 8.24 18.64
N ASP A 12 3.62 7.37 17.87
CA ASP A 12 2.18 7.10 17.98
C ASP A 12 1.84 6.09 19.10
N VAL A 13 2.82 5.41 19.69
CA VAL A 13 2.59 4.33 20.69
C VAL A 13 1.68 4.81 21.81
N GLU A 14 1.94 5.96 22.42
CA GLU A 14 1.14 6.49 23.51
C GLU A 14 -0.32 6.77 23.05
N ALA A 15 -0.50 7.35 21.89
CA ALA A 15 -1.83 7.62 21.33
C ALA A 15 -2.58 6.32 20.97
N ILE A 16 -1.89 5.30 20.47
CA ILE A 16 -2.45 3.98 20.19
C ILE A 16 -2.92 3.32 21.48
N MET A 17 -2.09 3.34 22.54
CA MET A 17 -2.46 2.81 23.86
C MET A 17 -3.67 3.54 24.44
N LYS A 18 -3.78 4.85 24.19
CA LYS A 18 -4.97 5.62 24.59
C LYS A 18 -6.21 5.17 23.82
N VAL A 19 -6.13 4.99 22.49
CA VAL A 19 -7.24 4.48 21.67
C VAL A 19 -7.71 3.11 22.19
N MET A 20 -6.77 2.21 22.50
CA MET A 20 -7.06 0.89 23.07
C MET A 20 -7.79 1.01 24.42
N THR A 21 -7.25 1.81 25.34
CA THR A 21 -7.84 2.02 26.67
C THR A 21 -9.25 2.60 26.57
N ASP A 22 -9.44 3.64 25.76
CA ASP A 22 -10.73 4.28 25.56
C ASP A 22 -11.75 3.31 24.92
N ALA A 23 -11.32 2.50 23.95
CA ALA A 23 -12.17 1.49 23.33
C ALA A 23 -12.59 0.42 24.36
N MET A 24 -11.64 -0.13 25.11
CA MET A 24 -11.90 -1.17 26.11
C MET A 24 -12.85 -0.70 27.22
N ALA A 25 -12.70 0.53 27.69
CA ALA A 25 -13.59 1.10 28.72
C ALA A 25 -15.05 1.19 28.29
N ASN A 26 -15.32 1.10 26.98
CA ASN A 26 -16.65 1.21 26.39
C ASN A 26 -17.15 -0.11 25.76
N LEU A 27 -16.38 -1.21 25.88
CA LEU A 27 -16.83 -2.52 25.39
C LEU A 27 -17.95 -3.07 26.28
N GLN A 28 -19.01 -3.56 25.65
CA GLN A 28 -20.05 -4.33 26.34
C GLN A 28 -19.55 -5.70 26.80
N HIS A 29 -18.59 -6.25 26.09
CA HIS A 29 -17.97 -7.56 26.29
C HIS A 29 -16.44 -7.43 26.31
N PRO A 30 -15.83 -6.97 27.43
CA PRO A 30 -14.38 -6.81 27.54
C PRO A 30 -13.60 -8.11 27.33
N GLU A 31 -14.20 -9.26 27.64
CA GLU A 31 -13.63 -10.60 27.43
C GLU A 31 -13.42 -10.97 25.97
N TRP A 32 -14.03 -10.23 25.03
CA TRP A 32 -13.83 -10.44 23.59
C TRP A 32 -12.52 -9.85 23.07
N PHE A 33 -11.89 -8.98 23.82
CA PHE A 33 -10.64 -8.34 23.43
C PHE A 33 -9.48 -8.80 24.33
N VAL A 34 -8.30 -8.96 23.74
CA VAL A 34 -7.05 -9.23 24.44
C VAL A 34 -6.19 -8.00 24.28
N PRO A 35 -5.94 -7.22 25.34
CA PRO A 35 -5.15 -5.99 25.21
C PRO A 35 -3.67 -6.29 25.04
N ASP A 36 -3.04 -5.51 24.19
CA ASP A 36 -1.59 -5.45 24.04
C ASP A 36 -0.99 -4.45 25.03
N ASP A 37 0.26 -4.61 25.39
CA ASP A 37 1.01 -3.63 26.17
C ASP A 37 1.85 -2.70 25.27
N ALA A 38 2.40 -1.65 25.87
CA ALA A 38 3.20 -0.66 25.14
C ALA A 38 4.51 -1.25 24.58
N VAL A 39 5.06 -2.30 25.18
CA VAL A 39 6.27 -2.98 24.70
C VAL A 39 5.93 -3.76 23.45
N TYR A 40 4.84 -4.52 23.47
CA TYR A 40 4.35 -5.24 22.31
C TYR A 40 4.09 -4.27 21.13
N MET A 41 3.37 -3.18 21.42
CA MET A 41 3.07 -2.18 20.38
C MET A 41 4.36 -1.58 19.78
N ALA A 42 5.33 -1.22 20.62
CA ALA A 42 6.61 -0.67 20.17
C ALA A 42 7.39 -1.65 19.27
N GLU A 43 7.34 -2.95 19.57
CA GLU A 43 7.99 -4.00 18.76
C GLU A 43 7.29 -4.28 17.43
N HIS A 44 5.96 -4.05 17.37
CA HIS A 44 5.14 -4.37 16.19
C HIS A 44 4.74 -3.13 15.40
N ILE A 45 5.17 -1.93 15.81
CA ILE A 45 4.79 -0.70 15.08
C ILE A 45 5.48 -0.58 13.73
N SER A 46 6.72 -1.06 13.65
CA SER A 46 7.47 -1.17 12.40
C SER A 46 8.66 -2.11 12.58
N GLY A 47 8.87 -3.04 11.65
CA GLY A 47 10.04 -3.92 11.69
C GLY A 47 9.74 -5.38 11.35
N PRO A 48 10.65 -6.29 11.72
CA PRO A 48 10.55 -7.70 11.32
C PRO A 48 9.42 -8.47 12.00
N LYS A 49 8.93 -8.00 13.17
CA LYS A 49 7.85 -8.65 13.91
C LYS A 49 6.46 -8.26 13.42
N GLY A 50 6.32 -7.12 12.72
CA GLY A 50 5.03 -6.65 12.25
C GLY A 50 5.03 -5.18 11.84
N PHE A 51 3.83 -4.66 11.64
CA PHE A 51 3.59 -3.24 11.42
C PHE A 51 2.22 -2.85 11.97
N CYS A 52 2.06 -1.56 12.24
CA CYS A 52 0.80 -1.00 12.67
C CYS A 52 0.35 0.11 11.71
N LEU A 53 -0.95 0.20 11.49
CA LEU A 53 -1.61 1.25 10.71
C LEU A 53 -2.52 2.05 11.63
N VAL A 54 -2.65 3.34 11.35
CA VAL A 54 -3.52 4.25 12.12
C VAL A 54 -4.45 5.04 11.21
N ALA A 55 -5.60 5.40 11.76
CA ALA A 55 -6.50 6.39 11.18
C ALA A 55 -6.44 7.65 12.04
N GLU A 56 -6.00 8.76 11.44
CA GLU A 56 -5.91 10.06 12.08
C GLU A 56 -7.06 10.95 11.58
N GLU A 57 -7.78 11.60 12.49
CA GLU A 57 -8.83 12.55 12.13
C GLU A 57 -8.17 13.86 11.68
N LYS A 58 -8.46 14.26 10.43
CA LYS A 58 -7.73 15.34 9.74
C LYS A 58 -7.84 16.72 10.40
N THR A 59 -8.97 17.00 11.07
CA THR A 59 -9.21 18.32 11.66
C THR A 59 -8.49 18.50 12.98
N THR A 60 -8.40 17.46 13.80
CA THR A 60 -7.86 17.52 15.15
C THR A 60 -6.46 16.92 15.28
N GLY A 61 -6.05 16.08 14.33
CA GLY A 61 -4.84 15.27 14.43
C GLY A 61 -4.92 14.12 15.44
N ALA A 62 -6.12 13.83 15.98
CA ALA A 62 -6.31 12.76 16.95
C ALA A 62 -6.34 11.39 16.28
N LEU A 63 -5.69 10.38 16.87
CA LEU A 63 -5.84 9.01 16.41
C LEU A 63 -7.23 8.48 16.72
N ALA A 64 -7.93 8.08 15.67
CA ALA A 64 -9.29 7.55 15.71
C ALA A 64 -9.33 6.03 15.82
N ALA A 65 -8.36 5.34 15.23
CA ALA A 65 -8.26 3.89 15.21
C ALA A 65 -6.82 3.42 14.94
N TYR A 66 -6.54 2.17 15.30
CA TYR A 66 -5.32 1.48 14.88
C TYR A 66 -5.62 0.05 14.46
N PHE A 67 -4.69 -0.54 13.71
CA PHE A 67 -4.71 -1.93 13.26
C PHE A 67 -3.29 -2.50 13.24
N THR A 68 -3.04 -3.56 14.00
CA THR A 68 -1.74 -4.21 14.10
C THR A 68 -1.71 -5.49 13.29
N VAL A 69 -0.64 -5.70 12.55
CA VAL A 69 -0.33 -6.94 11.85
C VAL A 69 0.91 -7.56 12.47
N LYS A 70 0.80 -8.79 12.93
CA LYS A 70 1.89 -9.59 13.49
C LYS A 70 2.45 -10.54 12.45
N LEU A 71 3.76 -10.59 12.34
CA LEU A 71 4.51 -11.47 11.43
C LEU A 71 5.25 -12.52 12.28
N ALA A 72 4.46 -13.47 12.81
CA ALA A 72 4.94 -14.42 13.83
C ALA A 72 5.93 -15.45 13.27
N GLY A 73 5.89 -15.76 11.97
CA GLY A 73 6.66 -16.84 11.39
C GLY A 73 6.42 -18.15 12.13
N THR A 74 7.49 -18.85 12.52
CA THR A 74 7.45 -20.12 13.27
C THR A 74 7.47 -19.94 14.79
N ALA A 75 7.18 -18.73 15.32
CA ALA A 75 7.11 -18.50 16.76
C ALA A 75 6.10 -19.44 17.43
N PRO A 76 6.33 -19.85 18.69
CA PRO A 76 5.47 -20.82 19.37
C PRO A 76 3.99 -20.39 19.50
N ASP A 77 3.74 -19.08 19.48
CA ASP A 77 2.43 -18.45 19.60
C ASP A 77 1.81 -18.09 18.23
N ALA A 78 2.40 -18.57 17.11
CA ALA A 78 1.84 -18.36 15.78
C ALA A 78 0.51 -19.12 15.63
N LEU A 79 -0.55 -18.41 15.24
CA LEU A 79 -1.90 -18.96 15.08
C LEU A 79 -1.96 -20.14 14.08
N GLY A 80 -1.10 -20.12 13.07
CA GLY A 80 -1.10 -21.17 12.05
C GLY A 80 -0.80 -22.58 12.60
N TRP A 81 -0.13 -22.69 13.77
CA TRP A 81 0.03 -23.98 14.44
C TRP A 81 -1.30 -24.62 14.81
N GLN A 82 -2.31 -23.83 15.18
CA GLN A 82 -3.66 -24.31 15.49
C GLN A 82 -4.39 -24.89 14.26
N LEU A 83 -3.92 -24.54 13.05
CA LEU A 83 -4.46 -25.05 11.78
C LEU A 83 -3.61 -26.16 11.18
N GLY A 84 -2.52 -26.58 11.85
CA GLY A 84 -1.60 -27.58 11.35
C GLY A 84 -0.75 -27.12 10.16
N MET A 85 -0.53 -25.81 10.02
CA MET A 85 0.28 -25.25 8.94
C MET A 85 1.74 -25.69 9.07
N SER A 86 2.39 -25.95 7.94
CA SER A 86 3.82 -26.22 7.85
C SER A 86 4.66 -24.97 8.18
N GLU A 87 5.95 -25.14 8.48
CA GLU A 87 6.86 -24.01 8.71
C GLU A 87 6.97 -23.10 7.49
N GLU A 88 6.87 -23.62 6.27
CA GLU A 88 6.87 -22.83 5.03
C GLU A 88 5.62 -21.94 4.97
N GLU A 89 4.45 -22.47 5.25
CA GLU A 89 3.20 -21.72 5.31
C GLU A 89 3.23 -20.69 6.44
N LEU A 90 3.73 -21.04 7.62
CA LEU A 90 3.89 -20.10 8.74
C LEU A 90 4.78 -18.91 8.40
N ASN A 91 5.89 -19.15 7.69
CA ASN A 91 6.80 -18.09 7.25
C ASN A 91 6.19 -17.17 6.18
N THR A 92 5.08 -17.57 5.59
CA THR A 92 4.30 -16.79 4.62
C THR A 92 2.92 -16.38 5.17
N THR A 93 2.72 -16.50 6.48
CA THR A 93 1.50 -16.13 7.19
C THR A 93 1.64 -14.79 7.90
N ALA A 94 0.66 -13.90 7.75
CA ALA A 94 0.49 -12.69 8.53
C ALA A 94 -0.76 -12.81 9.41
N GLN A 95 -0.66 -12.43 10.68
CA GLN A 95 -1.78 -12.37 11.60
C GLN A 95 -2.34 -10.95 11.63
N MET A 96 -3.63 -10.81 11.31
CA MET A 96 -4.42 -9.60 11.45
C MET A 96 -4.81 -9.51 12.93
N ASP A 97 -3.95 -8.89 13.72
CA ASP A 97 -3.82 -9.18 15.14
C ASP A 97 -4.81 -8.37 15.99
N SER A 98 -4.57 -7.08 16.18
CA SER A 98 -5.44 -6.25 17.01
C SER A 98 -5.93 -5.00 16.28
N CYS A 99 -7.19 -4.64 16.54
CA CYS A 99 -7.81 -3.43 16.01
C CYS A 99 -8.70 -2.79 17.07
N CYS A 100 -8.57 -1.48 17.27
CA CYS A 100 -9.50 -0.70 18.05
C CYS A 100 -9.89 0.58 17.33
N VAL A 101 -11.17 0.97 17.53
CA VAL A 101 -11.70 2.25 17.10
C VAL A 101 -12.17 3.01 18.33
N ALA A 102 -11.62 4.20 18.55
CA ALA A 102 -12.02 5.02 19.70
C ALA A 102 -13.52 5.39 19.62
N PRO A 103 -14.23 5.42 20.75
CA PRO A 103 -15.70 5.55 20.79
C PRO A 103 -16.28 6.70 19.96
N PRO A 104 -15.69 7.93 19.93
CA PRO A 104 -16.23 9.03 19.13
C PRO A 104 -16.18 8.78 17.61
N TYR A 105 -15.39 7.82 17.15
CA TYR A 105 -15.13 7.56 15.74
C TYR A 105 -15.71 6.24 15.24
N GLN A 106 -16.42 5.50 16.09
CA GLN A 106 -17.15 4.29 15.70
C GLN A 106 -18.21 4.58 14.64
N GLY A 107 -18.59 3.58 13.84
CA GLY A 107 -19.58 3.74 12.77
C GLY A 107 -19.02 4.34 11.46
N ASN A 108 -17.73 4.72 11.39
CA ASN A 108 -17.10 5.27 10.18
C ASN A 108 -16.42 4.20 9.30
N GLY A 109 -16.56 2.92 9.64
CA GLY A 109 -15.96 1.80 8.88
C GLY A 109 -14.44 1.74 8.95
N LEU A 110 -13.81 2.33 9.99
CA LEU A 110 -12.36 2.45 10.10
C LEU A 110 -11.66 1.09 10.20
N GLU A 111 -12.23 0.12 10.94
CA GLU A 111 -11.72 -1.25 11.00
C GLU A 111 -11.56 -1.85 9.61
N GLY A 112 -12.63 -1.84 8.81
CA GLY A 112 -12.60 -2.39 7.44
C GLY A 112 -11.67 -1.64 6.50
N LYS A 113 -11.47 -0.32 6.68
CA LYS A 113 -10.54 0.48 5.88
C LYS A 113 -9.09 0.16 6.24
N LEU A 114 -8.77 0.03 7.52
CA LEU A 114 -7.44 -0.33 7.99
C LEU A 114 -7.09 -1.78 7.65
N LEU A 115 -8.04 -2.71 7.77
CA LEU A 115 -7.87 -4.10 7.33
C LEU A 115 -7.53 -4.18 5.85
N LEU A 116 -8.25 -3.44 5.00
CA LEU A 116 -7.96 -3.38 3.57
C LEU A 116 -6.57 -2.81 3.29
N MET A 117 -6.18 -1.74 3.99
CA MET A 117 -4.84 -1.15 3.88
C MET A 117 -3.74 -2.13 4.33
N ALA A 118 -4.00 -2.93 5.37
CA ALA A 118 -3.08 -3.97 5.84
C ALA A 118 -2.90 -5.06 4.77
N GLU A 119 -3.99 -5.55 4.19
CA GLU A 119 -3.94 -6.50 3.07
C GLU A 119 -3.17 -5.93 1.87
N ASP A 120 -3.42 -4.67 1.52
CA ASP A 120 -2.72 -4.01 0.41
C ASP A 120 -1.22 -3.85 0.68
N THR A 121 -0.84 -3.60 1.94
CA THR A 121 0.56 -3.53 2.36
C THR A 121 1.26 -4.89 2.21
N LEU A 122 0.56 -5.98 2.51
CA LEU A 122 1.08 -7.34 2.39
C LEU A 122 1.10 -7.86 0.95
N ARG A 123 0.24 -7.34 0.06
CA ARG A 123 0.20 -7.74 -1.35
C ARG A 123 1.53 -7.46 -2.05
N GLY A 124 1.99 -8.43 -2.81
CA GLY A 124 3.29 -8.37 -3.50
C GLY A 124 4.50 -8.66 -2.61
N SER A 125 4.27 -8.92 -1.31
CA SER A 125 5.28 -9.46 -0.40
C SER A 125 5.32 -11.00 -0.46
N ARG A 126 6.06 -11.63 0.47
CA ARG A 126 6.08 -13.10 0.60
C ARG A 126 4.82 -13.67 1.26
N TYR A 127 4.01 -12.85 1.93
CA TYR A 127 2.86 -13.32 2.70
C TYR A 127 1.70 -13.72 1.80
N ARG A 128 1.12 -14.89 2.08
CA ARG A 128 0.04 -15.51 1.30
C ARG A 128 -1.17 -15.87 2.15
N HIS A 129 -0.93 -16.15 3.43
CA HIS A 129 -1.95 -16.61 4.36
C HIS A 129 -2.23 -15.50 5.37
N LEU A 130 -3.50 -15.10 5.50
CA LEU A 130 -3.95 -14.13 6.48
C LEU A 130 -4.80 -14.84 7.51
N LEU A 131 -4.43 -14.72 8.78
CA LEU A 131 -5.16 -15.25 9.91
C LEU A 131 -5.65 -14.12 10.80
N ALA A 132 -6.86 -14.26 11.33
CA ALA A 132 -7.39 -13.40 12.38
C ALA A 132 -8.11 -14.24 13.42
N THR A 133 -8.26 -13.72 14.63
CA THR A 133 -9.10 -14.35 15.66
C THR A 133 -10.25 -13.45 16.03
N VAL A 134 -11.43 -14.03 16.18
CA VAL A 134 -12.64 -13.31 16.60
C VAL A 134 -13.36 -14.13 17.68
N HIS A 135 -13.93 -13.46 18.67
CA HIS A 135 -14.83 -14.15 19.61
C HIS A 135 -16.07 -14.65 18.87
N PRO A 136 -16.53 -15.90 19.07
CA PRO A 136 -17.66 -16.48 18.33
C PRO A 136 -18.94 -15.63 18.37
N ASP A 137 -19.19 -14.94 19.47
CA ASP A 137 -20.38 -14.07 19.65
C ASP A 137 -20.17 -12.64 19.13
N ASN A 138 -18.96 -12.28 18.66
CA ASN A 138 -18.71 -10.96 18.09
C ASN A 138 -19.15 -10.87 16.64
N ALA A 139 -20.48 -10.80 16.45
CA ALA A 139 -21.10 -10.77 15.13
C ALA A 139 -20.60 -9.59 14.25
N ALA A 140 -20.24 -8.46 14.83
CA ALA A 140 -19.77 -7.30 14.08
C ALA A 140 -18.39 -7.55 13.43
N SER A 141 -17.42 -8.08 14.18
CA SER A 141 -16.09 -8.40 13.66
C SER A 141 -16.14 -9.61 12.72
N LEU A 142 -16.97 -10.64 13.02
CA LEU A 142 -17.21 -11.75 12.09
C LEU A 142 -17.78 -11.25 10.76
N TYR A 143 -18.79 -10.37 10.80
CA TYR A 143 -19.37 -9.78 9.60
C TYR A 143 -18.32 -9.01 8.80
N THR A 144 -17.51 -8.19 9.45
CA THR A 144 -16.43 -7.44 8.79
C THR A 144 -15.43 -8.36 8.08
N GLY A 145 -14.95 -9.40 8.76
CA GLY A 145 -14.02 -10.38 8.18
C GLY A 145 -14.64 -11.12 6.99
N MET A 146 -15.83 -11.68 7.15
CA MET A 146 -16.50 -12.44 6.09
C MET A 146 -16.80 -11.61 4.85
N HIS A 147 -17.24 -10.35 5.01
CA HIS A 147 -17.45 -9.42 3.88
C HIS A 147 -16.16 -8.99 3.19
N ARG A 148 -15.02 -9.24 3.82
CA ARG A 148 -13.68 -9.04 3.23
C ARG A 148 -13.06 -10.33 2.68
N GLY A 149 -13.85 -11.40 2.57
CA GLY A 149 -13.45 -12.67 1.97
C GLY A 149 -12.70 -13.61 2.91
N TYR A 150 -12.74 -13.36 4.23
CA TYR A 150 -12.28 -14.36 5.20
C TYR A 150 -13.32 -15.46 5.36
N THR A 151 -12.85 -16.66 5.66
CA THR A 151 -13.66 -17.81 6.02
C THR A 151 -13.26 -18.32 7.39
N ILE A 152 -14.16 -19.00 8.09
CA ILE A 152 -13.83 -19.62 9.38
C ILE A 152 -13.05 -20.89 9.09
N ALA A 153 -11.78 -20.93 9.47
CA ALA A 153 -10.89 -22.09 9.31
C ALA A 153 -10.97 -23.04 10.51
N ALA A 154 -11.21 -22.51 11.70
CA ALA A 154 -11.43 -23.31 12.91
C ALA A 154 -12.37 -22.58 13.86
N ASN A 155 -13.26 -23.36 14.51
CA ASN A 155 -14.24 -22.82 15.45
C ASN A 155 -13.85 -23.14 16.89
N HIS A 156 -14.11 -22.22 17.81
CA HIS A 156 -14.00 -22.43 19.26
C HIS A 156 -12.62 -22.95 19.71
N VAL A 157 -11.57 -22.44 19.10
CA VAL A 157 -10.19 -22.78 19.46
C VAL A 157 -9.76 -22.01 20.71
N ILE A 158 -9.04 -22.65 21.61
CA ILE A 158 -8.45 -21.98 22.78
C ILE A 158 -7.20 -21.25 22.33
N CYS A 159 -7.24 -19.92 22.41
CA CYS A 159 -6.13 -19.00 22.11
C CYS A 159 -5.79 -18.13 23.33
N TYR A 160 -4.61 -17.51 23.33
CA TYR A 160 -4.23 -16.53 24.33
C TYR A 160 -4.44 -17.00 25.79
N GLY A 161 -4.03 -18.25 26.06
CA GLY A 161 -4.16 -18.92 27.36
C GLY A 161 -5.51 -19.64 27.52
N ASP A 162 -6.59 -18.94 27.72
CA ASP A 162 -7.92 -19.52 28.00
C ASP A 162 -9.06 -18.96 27.12
N LYS A 163 -8.76 -18.14 26.16
CA LYS A 163 -9.76 -17.44 25.37
C LYS A 163 -10.30 -18.30 24.22
N VAL A 164 -11.61 -18.45 24.14
CA VAL A 164 -12.26 -19.11 23.00
C VAL A 164 -12.31 -18.15 21.82
N ARG A 165 -11.82 -18.60 20.65
CA ARG A 165 -11.81 -17.81 19.41
C ARG A 165 -12.20 -18.69 18.22
N ASP A 166 -12.84 -18.08 17.24
CA ASP A 166 -12.86 -18.61 15.88
C ASP A 166 -11.64 -18.07 15.14
N ILE A 167 -10.95 -18.94 14.41
CA ILE A 167 -9.83 -18.53 13.56
C ILE A 167 -10.36 -18.29 12.16
N LEU A 168 -10.24 -17.09 11.70
CA LEU A 168 -10.55 -16.68 10.33
C LEU A 168 -9.30 -16.84 9.45
N TYR A 169 -9.50 -17.31 8.23
CA TYR A 169 -8.47 -17.48 7.22
C TYR A 169 -8.88 -16.80 5.92
N LYS A 170 -7.92 -16.18 5.28
CA LYS A 170 -8.02 -15.71 3.91
C LYS A 170 -6.69 -15.97 3.20
N GLU A 171 -6.79 -16.60 2.02
CA GLU A 171 -5.65 -16.59 1.11
C GLU A 171 -5.52 -15.20 0.49
N LEU A 172 -4.40 -14.56 0.74
CA LEU A 172 -4.06 -13.32 0.06
C LEU A 172 -3.61 -13.70 -1.34
N GLU A 173 -4.52 -13.62 -2.28
CA GLU A 173 -4.18 -13.85 -3.67
C GLU A 173 -2.88 -13.09 -3.98
N SER A 174 -1.86 -13.84 -4.38
CA SER A 174 -0.70 -13.23 -4.99
C SER A 174 -1.28 -12.29 -6.04
N ARG A 175 -0.90 -11.03 -6.03
CA ARG A 175 -1.23 -10.20 -7.19
C ARG A 175 -0.97 -11.07 -8.37
N ASN A 176 -2.03 -11.36 -9.11
CA ASN A 176 -1.91 -12.17 -10.30
C ASN A 176 -0.90 -11.41 -11.18
N THR A 177 0.38 -11.82 -11.10
CA THR A 177 1.45 -11.34 -11.99
C THR A 177 1.15 -11.81 -13.42
N ASN A 178 0.09 -12.60 -13.60
CA ASN A 178 -0.54 -12.92 -14.88
C ASN A 178 -1.60 -11.89 -15.32
N MET A 179 -1.86 -10.84 -14.56
CA MET A 179 -2.44 -9.63 -15.11
C MET A 179 -1.35 -8.94 -15.91
N ASN A 180 -1.11 -9.42 -17.12
CA ASN A 180 -0.21 -8.79 -18.06
C ASN A 180 -0.80 -7.42 -18.44
N THR A 181 -0.43 -6.39 -17.67
CA THR A 181 -0.60 -5.02 -18.15
C THR A 181 0.22 -4.90 -19.42
N THR A 182 -0.43 -4.64 -20.53
CA THR A 182 0.26 -4.32 -21.77
C THR A 182 0.77 -2.89 -21.67
N ILE A 183 2.08 -2.72 -21.81
CA ILE A 183 2.71 -1.41 -21.91
C ILE A 183 2.96 -1.17 -23.39
N ARG A 184 2.24 -0.23 -23.97
CA ARG A 184 2.38 0.16 -25.36
C ARG A 184 2.72 1.63 -25.53
N ALA A 185 3.26 1.99 -26.66
CA ALA A 185 3.47 3.40 -27.00
C ALA A 185 2.11 4.15 -27.03
N MET A 186 2.15 5.40 -26.60
CA MET A 186 1.05 6.34 -26.71
C MET A 186 0.77 6.67 -28.19
N THR A 187 -0.48 6.85 -28.53
CA THR A 187 -0.94 7.18 -29.88
C THR A 187 -1.82 8.42 -29.87
N PRO A 188 -2.11 9.05 -31.02
CA PRO A 188 -3.05 10.17 -31.08
C PRO A 188 -4.45 9.87 -30.52
N ALA A 189 -4.88 8.61 -30.55
CA ALA A 189 -6.17 8.19 -30.01
C ALA A 189 -6.23 8.26 -28.47
N ASP A 190 -5.10 8.29 -27.80
CA ASP A 190 -5.01 8.31 -26.32
C ASP A 190 -5.08 9.72 -25.75
N LYS A 191 -5.00 10.75 -26.60
CA LYS A 191 -4.83 12.16 -26.19
C LYS A 191 -5.83 12.61 -25.13
N ASP A 192 -7.11 12.36 -25.32
CA ASP A 192 -8.18 12.81 -24.40
C ASP A 192 -8.08 12.05 -23.05
N SER A 193 -7.83 10.74 -23.10
CA SER A 193 -7.69 9.92 -21.90
C SER A 193 -6.45 10.31 -21.08
N VAL A 194 -5.32 10.59 -21.73
CA VAL A 194 -4.10 11.05 -21.06
C VAL A 194 -4.30 12.43 -20.45
N MET A 195 -4.93 13.35 -21.19
CA MET A 195 -5.27 14.71 -20.72
C MET A 195 -6.08 14.66 -19.41
N GLU A 196 -7.11 13.80 -19.34
CA GLU A 196 -7.90 13.63 -18.12
C GLU A 196 -7.06 13.08 -16.96
N MET A 197 -6.21 12.09 -17.22
CA MET A 197 -5.33 11.50 -16.21
C MET A 197 -4.27 12.51 -15.72
N MET A 198 -3.69 13.35 -16.60
CA MET A 198 -2.75 14.39 -16.22
C MET A 198 -3.41 15.45 -15.32
N ARG A 199 -4.63 15.87 -15.62
CA ARG A 199 -5.38 16.78 -14.72
C ARG A 199 -5.56 16.22 -13.32
N VAL A 200 -5.83 14.92 -13.19
CA VAL A 200 -5.95 14.26 -11.88
C VAL A 200 -4.59 14.15 -11.19
N PHE A 201 -3.55 13.79 -11.93
CA PHE A 201 -2.20 13.60 -11.40
C PHE A 201 -1.60 14.91 -10.89
N TYR A 202 -1.60 15.94 -11.72
CA TYR A 202 -1.00 17.25 -11.39
C TYR A 202 -1.80 18.06 -10.36
N ASN A 203 -3.07 17.70 -10.09
CA ASN A 203 -3.84 18.24 -8.96
C ASN A 203 -3.72 17.40 -7.68
N SER A 204 -2.87 16.37 -7.67
CA SER A 204 -2.66 15.50 -6.50
C SER A 204 -1.44 15.96 -5.67
N PRO A 205 -1.34 15.54 -4.39
CA PRO A 205 -0.17 15.82 -3.55
C PRO A 205 1.13 15.16 -4.03
N ALA A 206 1.09 14.34 -5.08
CA ALA A 206 2.27 13.67 -5.61
C ALA A 206 3.15 14.58 -6.49
N VAL A 207 2.68 15.77 -6.83
CA VAL A 207 3.37 16.71 -7.73
C VAL A 207 3.38 18.11 -7.10
N LEU A 208 4.53 18.76 -7.09
CA LEU A 208 4.69 20.11 -6.51
C LEU A 208 4.21 21.25 -7.41
N SER A 209 4.10 21.01 -8.71
CA SER A 209 3.71 22.05 -9.68
C SER A 209 2.34 21.75 -10.26
N ASN A 210 1.51 22.80 -10.35
CA ASN A 210 0.26 22.73 -11.10
C ASN A 210 0.59 22.88 -12.59
N GLY A 211 0.38 21.82 -13.37
CA GLY A 211 0.42 21.91 -14.82
C GLY A 211 -0.78 22.71 -15.36
N SER A 212 -0.76 23.01 -16.66
CA SER A 212 -1.89 23.58 -17.37
C SER A 212 -2.26 22.72 -18.57
N ASP A 213 -3.50 22.87 -19.06
CA ASP A 213 -3.95 22.11 -20.23
C ASP A 213 -3.06 22.37 -21.46
N GLU A 214 -2.46 23.57 -21.58
CA GLU A 214 -1.53 23.90 -22.67
C GLU A 214 -0.19 23.16 -22.51
N ILE A 215 0.29 22.95 -21.27
CA ILE A 215 1.49 22.17 -21.00
C ILE A 215 1.20 20.72 -21.30
N PHE A 216 0.13 20.16 -20.73
CA PHE A 216 -0.27 18.76 -20.96
C PHE A 216 -0.44 18.43 -22.45
N ALA A 217 -1.07 19.35 -23.21
CA ALA A 217 -1.23 19.16 -24.66
C ALA A 217 0.12 19.08 -25.38
N ARG A 218 1.12 19.90 -24.98
CA ARG A 218 2.47 19.87 -25.56
C ARG A 218 3.23 18.60 -25.18
N ASP A 219 3.10 18.14 -23.93
CA ASP A 219 3.73 16.93 -23.46
C ASP A 219 3.19 15.69 -24.18
N ILE A 220 1.87 15.60 -24.33
CA ILE A 220 1.22 14.54 -25.10
C ILE A 220 1.65 14.60 -26.57
N GLU A 221 1.64 15.78 -27.20
CA GLU A 221 2.08 15.95 -28.58
C GLU A 221 3.55 15.54 -28.75
N GLY A 222 4.41 15.91 -27.80
CA GLY A 222 5.78 15.43 -27.75
C GLY A 222 5.88 13.90 -27.72
N CYS A 223 5.04 13.25 -26.93
CA CYS A 223 5.04 11.81 -26.78
C CYS A 223 4.50 11.01 -27.98
N ILE A 224 3.60 11.59 -28.77
CA ILE A 224 2.96 10.94 -29.92
C ILE A 224 3.58 11.32 -31.27
N SER A 225 4.52 12.26 -31.29
CA SER A 225 5.26 12.69 -32.47
C SER A 225 6.64 12.00 -32.57
N ASP A 226 7.38 12.32 -33.63
CA ASP A 226 8.77 11.86 -33.82
C ASP A 226 9.78 12.61 -32.91
N ASN A 227 9.37 13.12 -31.76
CA ASN A 227 10.24 13.80 -30.83
C ASN A 227 11.29 12.83 -30.26
N PRO A 228 12.60 13.08 -30.46
CA PRO A 228 13.63 12.16 -30.01
C PRO A 228 13.89 12.18 -28.50
N TYR A 229 13.33 13.17 -27.77
CA TYR A 229 13.65 13.44 -26.37
C TYR A 229 12.63 12.88 -25.37
N VAL A 230 11.41 12.55 -25.82
CA VAL A 230 10.37 12.08 -24.92
C VAL A 230 9.60 10.93 -25.54
N GLU A 231 9.12 10.03 -24.69
CA GLU A 231 8.28 8.89 -25.08
C GLU A 231 7.12 8.78 -24.10
N GLY A 232 5.91 8.52 -24.63
CA GLY A 232 4.71 8.26 -23.86
C GLY A 232 4.27 6.80 -23.95
N TYR A 233 3.73 6.28 -22.87
CA TYR A 233 3.29 4.90 -22.73
C TYR A 233 1.92 4.82 -22.10
N MET A 234 1.08 3.90 -22.62
CA MET A 234 -0.19 3.54 -22.03
C MET A 234 -0.07 2.21 -21.28
N PHE A 235 -0.71 2.13 -20.12
CA PHE A 235 -0.88 0.91 -19.35
C PHE A 235 -2.29 0.39 -19.58
N GLU A 236 -2.41 -0.80 -20.13
CA GLU A 236 -3.67 -1.32 -20.63
C GLU A 236 -3.85 -2.80 -20.29
N GLN A 237 -5.07 -3.20 -19.98
CA GLN A 237 -5.43 -4.60 -19.80
C GLN A 237 -6.84 -4.82 -20.33
N ASP A 238 -7.03 -5.82 -21.18
CA ASP A 238 -8.33 -6.19 -21.76
C ASP A 238 -9.10 -5.00 -22.35
N GLY A 239 -8.37 -4.05 -22.96
CA GLY A 239 -8.93 -2.82 -23.54
C GLY A 239 -9.24 -1.71 -22.52
N ALA A 240 -9.00 -1.94 -21.21
CA ALA A 240 -9.17 -0.93 -20.18
C ALA A 240 -7.86 -0.19 -19.91
N VAL A 241 -7.87 1.14 -20.05
CA VAL A 241 -6.74 2.01 -19.72
C VAL A 241 -6.59 2.10 -18.21
N GLN A 242 -5.45 1.64 -17.69
CA GLN A 242 -5.11 1.60 -16.26
C GLN A 242 -4.27 2.79 -15.81
N GLY A 243 -3.57 3.45 -16.74
CA GLY A 243 -2.67 4.55 -16.44
C GLY A 243 -1.81 4.93 -17.64
N TYR A 244 -0.85 5.81 -17.41
CA TYR A 244 0.15 6.21 -18.39
C TYR A 244 1.52 6.44 -17.74
N GLY A 245 2.57 6.46 -18.56
CA GLY A 245 3.90 6.87 -18.17
C GLY A 245 4.57 7.73 -19.23
N MET A 246 5.44 8.64 -18.81
CA MET A 246 6.27 9.46 -19.70
C MET A 246 7.73 9.31 -19.32
N ALA A 247 8.61 9.25 -20.33
CA ALA A 247 10.04 9.08 -20.14
C ALA A 247 10.81 10.05 -21.03
N ALA A 248 11.65 10.90 -20.42
CA ALA A 248 12.54 11.80 -21.15
C ALA A 248 13.93 11.18 -21.34
N LYS A 249 14.57 11.49 -22.46
CA LYS A 249 15.88 10.97 -22.85
C LYS A 249 16.94 12.05 -22.83
N SER A 250 18.03 11.77 -22.16
CA SER A 250 19.18 12.66 -22.08
C SER A 250 20.50 11.86 -22.09
N PHE A 251 21.63 12.54 -21.96
CA PHE A 251 22.94 11.91 -21.81
C PHE A 251 23.59 12.43 -20.52
N SER A 252 24.00 11.53 -19.65
CA SER A 252 24.73 11.90 -18.44
C SER A 252 26.24 11.91 -18.72
N THR A 253 26.85 13.09 -18.66
CA THR A 253 28.32 13.23 -18.82
C THR A 253 29.08 12.68 -17.62
N GLU A 254 28.47 12.66 -16.44
CA GLU A 254 29.06 12.08 -15.23
C GLU A 254 29.20 10.55 -15.32
N TYR A 255 28.21 9.89 -15.92
CA TYR A 255 28.20 8.43 -16.10
C TYR A 255 28.60 7.99 -17.50
N GLY A 256 28.81 8.94 -18.45
CA GLY A 256 29.23 8.65 -19.81
C GLY A 256 28.24 7.81 -20.62
N ARG A 257 26.95 7.87 -20.32
CA ARG A 257 25.91 7.04 -20.95
C ARG A 257 24.56 7.72 -21.04
N GLN A 258 23.66 7.13 -21.81
CA GLN A 258 22.29 7.57 -21.91
C GLN A 258 21.62 7.60 -20.53
N CYS A 259 20.80 8.59 -20.29
CA CYS A 259 19.98 8.73 -19.10
C CYS A 259 18.51 8.81 -19.52
N ILE A 260 17.67 8.01 -18.87
CA ILE A 260 16.22 8.00 -19.03
C ILE A 260 15.61 8.51 -17.73
N TRP A 261 14.88 9.62 -17.82
CA TRP A 261 14.10 10.17 -16.73
C TRP A 261 12.68 9.63 -16.81
N LEU A 262 12.19 9.02 -15.73
CA LEU A 262 10.79 8.66 -15.59
C LEU A 262 10.05 9.89 -15.06
N GLU A 263 9.52 10.69 -15.99
CA GLU A 263 8.87 11.98 -15.70
C GLU A 263 7.53 11.78 -15.01
N ASP A 264 6.65 11.00 -15.65
CA ASP A 264 5.33 10.67 -15.12
C ASP A 264 5.15 9.17 -14.98
N ILE A 265 4.61 8.74 -13.85
CA ILE A 265 4.04 7.40 -13.65
C ILE A 265 2.71 7.57 -12.94
N TYR A 266 1.62 7.58 -13.69
CA TYR A 266 0.28 7.68 -13.16
C TYR A 266 -0.50 6.38 -13.34
N ILE A 267 -1.13 5.93 -12.25
CA ILE A 267 -2.01 4.76 -12.24
C ILE A 267 -3.33 5.20 -11.62
N LYS A 268 -4.44 4.92 -12.32
CA LYS A 268 -5.79 5.20 -11.83
C LYS A 268 -6.01 4.51 -10.48
N ALA A 269 -6.77 5.16 -9.60
CA ALA A 269 -6.92 4.75 -8.21
C ALA A 269 -7.35 3.28 -8.05
N GLU A 270 -8.27 2.81 -8.89
CA GLU A 270 -8.82 1.46 -8.89
C GLU A 270 -7.81 0.38 -9.30
N TYR A 271 -6.74 0.76 -10.02
CA TYR A 271 -5.68 -0.17 -10.46
C TYR A 271 -4.39 -0.03 -9.66
N ARG A 272 -4.37 0.84 -8.64
CA ARG A 272 -3.19 1.01 -7.77
C ARG A 272 -2.97 -0.25 -6.94
N GLY A 273 -1.70 -0.53 -6.73
CA GLY A 273 -1.33 -1.68 -5.95
C GLY A 273 -1.21 -2.98 -6.75
N LEU A 274 -1.51 -3.00 -8.05
CA LEU A 274 -1.40 -4.18 -8.93
C LEU A 274 0.00 -4.39 -9.53
N GLY A 275 1.01 -3.61 -9.09
CA GLY A 275 2.38 -3.74 -9.58
C GLY A 275 2.67 -3.09 -10.94
N ILE A 276 1.70 -2.34 -11.50
CA ILE A 276 1.81 -1.71 -12.83
C ILE A 276 3.04 -0.77 -12.91
N GLY A 277 3.28 0.03 -11.86
CA GLY A 277 4.45 0.90 -11.81
C GLY A 277 5.77 0.13 -11.86
N SER A 278 5.90 -0.99 -11.14
CA SER A 278 7.07 -1.86 -11.22
C SER A 278 7.21 -2.49 -12.60
N GLN A 279 6.11 -2.93 -13.23
CA GLN A 279 6.13 -3.47 -14.59
C GLN A 279 6.61 -2.42 -15.61
N PHE A 280 6.22 -1.15 -15.43
CA PHE A 280 6.70 -0.06 -16.28
C PHE A 280 8.20 0.20 -16.10
N ILE A 281 8.69 0.23 -14.87
CA ILE A 281 10.11 0.38 -14.57
C ILE A 281 10.91 -0.77 -15.21
N ASP A 282 10.45 -2.01 -15.04
CA ASP A 282 11.06 -3.19 -15.64
C ASP A 282 11.05 -3.14 -17.18
N TYR A 283 9.96 -2.64 -17.77
CA TYR A 283 9.84 -2.44 -19.22
C TYR A 283 10.87 -1.44 -19.73
N ILE A 284 11.01 -0.28 -19.08
CA ILE A 284 12.00 0.74 -19.45
C ILE A 284 13.43 0.22 -19.24
N THR A 285 13.69 -0.50 -18.13
CA THR A 285 15.00 -1.12 -17.87
C THR A 285 15.39 -2.09 -18.98
N LYS A 286 14.45 -2.92 -19.44
CA LYS A 286 14.69 -3.87 -20.54
C LYS A 286 14.86 -3.17 -21.90
N LYS A 287 14.11 -2.09 -22.12
CA LYS A 287 14.21 -1.31 -23.36
C LYS A 287 15.53 -0.54 -23.46
N TYR A 288 16.09 -0.11 -22.33
CA TYR A 288 17.31 0.68 -22.24
C TYR A 288 18.30 0.06 -21.25
N PRO A 289 18.85 -1.14 -21.55
CA PRO A 289 19.62 -1.93 -20.57
C PRO A 289 20.91 -1.25 -20.09
N ASP A 290 21.48 -0.36 -20.90
CA ASP A 290 22.73 0.34 -20.59
C ASP A 290 22.50 1.78 -20.09
N ALA A 291 21.25 2.22 -19.98
CA ALA A 291 20.94 3.57 -19.55
C ALA A 291 21.00 3.73 -18.03
N LEU A 292 21.29 4.93 -17.57
CA LEU A 292 21.01 5.36 -16.22
C LEU A 292 19.52 5.73 -16.14
N LEU A 293 18.79 5.15 -15.18
CA LEU A 293 17.41 5.55 -14.91
C LEU A 293 17.39 6.58 -13.79
N ARG A 294 16.61 7.64 -13.95
CA ARG A 294 16.36 8.67 -12.94
C ARG A 294 14.87 8.96 -12.81
N LEU A 295 14.47 9.43 -11.64
CA LEU A 295 13.13 9.96 -11.35
C LEU A 295 13.21 10.94 -10.18
N GLU A 296 12.17 11.73 -10.03
CA GLU A 296 11.95 12.58 -8.87
C GLU A 296 10.77 12.02 -8.06
N VAL A 297 10.85 12.14 -6.74
CA VAL A 297 9.79 11.71 -5.84
C VAL A 297 9.82 12.52 -4.55
N GLU A 298 8.66 12.97 -4.11
CA GLU A 298 8.51 13.56 -2.78
C GLU A 298 8.75 12.50 -1.69
N GLU A 299 9.58 12.82 -0.70
CA GLU A 299 9.91 11.89 0.39
C GLU A 299 8.67 11.44 1.17
N GLU A 300 7.66 12.30 1.26
CA GLU A 300 6.38 12.03 1.89
C GLU A 300 5.54 11.00 1.12
N ASN A 301 5.80 10.80 -0.17
CA ASN A 301 5.16 9.75 -0.97
C ASN A 301 5.77 8.38 -0.67
N ALA A 302 5.63 7.93 0.59
CA ALA A 302 6.22 6.69 1.10
C ALA A 302 5.91 5.46 0.22
N ARG A 303 4.73 5.45 -0.42
CA ARG A 303 4.33 4.36 -1.32
C ARG A 303 5.18 4.32 -2.60
N ALA A 304 5.37 5.46 -3.25
CA ALA A 304 6.20 5.55 -4.45
C ALA A 304 7.68 5.28 -4.12
N VAL A 305 8.19 5.87 -3.03
CA VAL A 305 9.54 5.62 -2.51
C VAL A 305 9.78 4.13 -2.27
N HIS A 306 8.82 3.41 -1.67
CA HIS A 306 8.93 1.97 -1.47
C HIS A 306 9.04 1.20 -2.79
N VAL A 307 8.21 1.53 -3.79
CA VAL A 307 8.25 0.90 -5.12
C VAL A 307 9.60 1.14 -5.79
N TYR A 308 10.09 2.37 -5.77
CA TYR A 308 11.35 2.75 -6.41
C TYR A 308 12.56 2.08 -5.76
N LYS A 309 12.64 2.09 -4.43
CA LYS A 309 13.70 1.37 -3.69
C LYS A 309 13.70 -0.14 -4.00
N LYS A 310 12.52 -0.76 -4.07
CA LYS A 310 12.37 -2.17 -4.45
C LYS A 310 12.82 -2.43 -5.89
N SER A 311 12.71 -1.44 -6.78
CA SER A 311 13.17 -1.49 -8.16
C SER A 311 14.64 -1.09 -8.34
N GLY A 312 15.39 -0.90 -7.24
CA GLY A 312 16.82 -0.63 -7.25
C GLY A 312 17.22 0.84 -7.34
N PHE A 313 16.26 1.76 -7.14
CA PHE A 313 16.58 3.18 -7.03
C PHE A 313 17.09 3.52 -5.64
N GLU A 314 18.05 4.45 -5.60
CA GLU A 314 18.58 5.06 -4.37
C GLU A 314 18.42 6.57 -4.44
N PHE A 315 18.31 7.22 -3.28
CA PHE A 315 18.28 8.68 -3.25
C PHE A 315 19.61 9.25 -3.71
N PHE A 316 19.52 10.32 -4.47
CA PHE A 316 20.68 11.07 -4.98
C PHE A 316 21.03 12.19 -4.01
N GLU A 317 22.31 12.44 -3.78
CA GLU A 317 22.75 13.48 -2.83
C GLU A 317 22.67 14.92 -3.38
N TYR A 318 22.60 15.07 -4.73
CA TYR A 318 22.55 16.39 -5.37
C TYR A 318 21.18 17.05 -5.20
N LYS A 319 21.23 18.37 -4.97
CA LYS A 319 20.02 19.21 -5.01
C LYS A 319 19.87 19.78 -6.41
N GLU A 320 18.67 19.70 -6.93
CA GLU A 320 18.33 20.23 -8.23
C GLU A 320 18.06 21.73 -8.17
N MET A 321 18.40 22.44 -9.25
CA MET A 321 18.15 23.87 -9.41
C MET A 321 17.54 24.13 -10.78
N LYS A 322 16.44 24.91 -10.85
CA LYS A 322 15.80 25.33 -12.10
C LYS A 322 15.94 26.83 -12.31
N LYS A 323 15.92 27.23 -13.58
CA LYS A 323 15.77 28.64 -14.03
C LYS A 323 14.73 28.64 -15.16
N GLU A 324 13.69 29.44 -15.00
CA GLU A 324 12.65 29.68 -16.03
C GLU A 324 13.09 30.77 -17.00
#